data_df2c20c25d51cbea7f0384290aac4785
#
_entry.id   df2c20c25d51cbea7f0384290aac4785
#
_cell.length_a   1.000
_cell.length_b   1.000
_cell.length_c   1.000
_cell.angle_alpha   90.00
_cell.angle_beta   90.00
_cell.angle_gamma   90.00
#
_symmetry.space_group_name_H-M   'P 1'
#
loop_
_entity.id
_entity.type
_entity.pdbx_description
1 polymer ?
#
loop_
_entity_poly.entity_id
_entity_poly.type
_entity_poly.pdbx_seq_one_letter_code
_entity_poly.pdbx_strand_id
1 'polypeptide(L)'
;MAVHADHDPSIKAVLDQSRLWTSGDTNDRPTLGELLGEGLANRVYELLPPQQQVLRFTYKSHELSVNPSLQEIELWKLAATEGLAPAVYYHSDGGDVVITDRLSFSDVSLEAHAELCKRIHHLRPRGSRLRLTEVAATYRAAANEKSSHIASETERPSIRRDLSQLDSESPVFCHNDLSSQNVGWLGDRLLAIDWEYAAMGSPHYDVASASEGMKHNERYEFAMRVLENTFDKNLWSTACRVVPLINYLWALATEDHDSALSLRSVIEEYYPT
;
A
#
# COMPACT_ATOMS: atom_id res chain seq x y z
N MET A 1 5.64 26.24 -1.44
CA MET A 1 6.74 26.53 -2.38
C MET A 1 6.96 25.27 -3.19
N ALA A 2 6.61 25.25 -4.47
CA ALA A 2 6.98 24.15 -5.36
C ALA A 2 8.52 24.16 -5.48
N VAL A 3 9.18 23.25 -4.77
CA VAL A 3 10.57 22.93 -5.05
C VAL A 3 10.57 22.40 -6.49
N HIS A 4 11.30 23.06 -7.39
CA HIS A 4 11.45 22.57 -8.76
C HIS A 4 12.10 21.18 -8.68
N ALA A 5 11.29 20.14 -8.86
CA ALA A 5 11.75 18.74 -8.81
C ALA A 5 12.88 18.48 -9.82
N ASP A 6 12.92 19.27 -10.91
CA ASP A 6 14.00 19.25 -11.92
C ASP A 6 15.39 19.51 -11.36
N HIS A 7 15.50 20.07 -10.16
CA HIS A 7 16.77 20.35 -9.49
C HIS A 7 17.19 19.29 -8.48
N ASP A 8 16.32 18.28 -8.21
CA ASP A 8 16.70 17.20 -7.30
C ASP A 8 17.81 16.34 -7.96
N PRO A 9 18.95 16.15 -7.30
CA PRO A 9 20.08 15.42 -7.86
C PRO A 9 19.75 13.99 -8.27
N SER A 10 18.90 13.29 -7.49
CA SER A 10 18.49 11.91 -7.77
C SER A 10 17.65 11.84 -9.04
N ILE A 11 16.66 12.71 -9.18
CA ILE A 11 15.81 12.81 -10.38
C ILE A 11 16.66 13.14 -11.60
N LYS A 12 17.52 14.15 -11.46
CA LYS A 12 18.42 14.55 -12.56
C LYS A 12 19.32 13.40 -13.00
N ALA A 13 19.92 12.67 -12.06
CA ALA A 13 20.78 11.53 -12.37
C ALA A 13 20.03 10.44 -13.17
N VAL A 14 18.77 10.16 -12.81
CA VAL A 14 17.93 9.19 -13.52
C VAL A 14 17.58 9.67 -14.92
N LEU A 15 17.21 10.93 -15.09
CA LEU A 15 16.92 11.52 -16.41
C LEU A 15 18.17 11.56 -17.32
N ASP A 16 19.36 11.82 -16.75
CA ASP A 16 20.63 11.77 -17.47
C ASP A 16 20.96 10.35 -17.98
N GLN A 17 20.47 9.32 -17.29
CA GLN A 17 20.64 7.89 -17.64
C GLN A 17 19.47 7.33 -18.45
N SER A 18 18.63 8.15 -19.05
CA SER A 18 17.42 7.75 -19.76
C SER A 18 17.63 6.65 -20.80
N ARG A 19 18.81 6.55 -21.41
CA ARG A 19 19.15 5.47 -22.35
C ARG A 19 19.08 4.06 -21.75
N LEU A 20 19.14 3.91 -20.42
CA LEU A 20 19.07 2.62 -19.75
C LEU A 20 17.63 2.08 -19.68
N TRP A 21 16.63 2.95 -19.81
CA TRP A 21 15.23 2.58 -19.60
C TRP A 21 14.29 3.06 -20.73
N THR A 22 14.80 3.81 -21.72
CA THR A 22 14.06 4.16 -22.92
C THR A 22 14.30 3.11 -24.00
N SER A 23 13.23 2.63 -24.62
CA SER A 23 13.32 1.78 -25.81
C SER A 23 13.34 2.67 -27.07
N GLY A 24 14.49 2.77 -27.72
CA GLY A 24 14.62 3.40 -29.04
C GLY A 24 15.74 4.44 -29.13
N ASP A 25 16.17 4.67 -30.36
CA ASP A 25 17.21 5.62 -30.77
C ASP A 25 16.67 7.08 -30.80
N THR A 26 15.89 7.46 -29.76
CA THR A 26 15.34 8.81 -29.66
C THR A 26 16.40 9.73 -29.06
N ASN A 27 16.79 10.74 -29.86
CA ASN A 27 17.63 11.84 -29.36
C ASN A 27 16.90 12.71 -28.30
N ASP A 28 15.63 12.46 -28.07
CA ASP A 28 14.82 13.23 -27.16
C ASP A 28 14.93 12.64 -25.73
N ARG A 29 15.64 13.36 -24.90
CA ARG A 29 15.76 13.06 -23.48
C ARG A 29 14.41 13.30 -22.81
N PRO A 30 13.88 12.33 -22.04
CA PRO A 30 12.68 12.56 -21.24
C PRO A 30 12.86 13.72 -20.26
N THR A 31 11.81 14.50 -20.09
CA THR A 31 11.74 15.62 -19.16
C THR A 31 10.58 15.38 -18.18
N LEU A 32 10.67 15.98 -17.00
CA LEU A 32 9.53 15.98 -16.09
C LEU A 32 8.40 16.84 -16.65
N GLY A 33 7.19 16.28 -16.61
CA GLY A 33 5.95 16.97 -16.83
C GLY A 33 5.28 17.42 -15.53
N GLU A 34 3.96 17.36 -15.50
CA GLU A 34 3.17 17.77 -14.36
C GLU A 34 3.31 16.82 -13.16
N LEU A 35 3.15 17.36 -11.95
CA LEU A 35 2.95 16.58 -10.74
C LEU A 35 1.56 15.94 -10.79
N LEU A 36 1.50 14.62 -10.92
CA LEU A 36 0.28 13.85 -11.03
C LEU A 36 -0.30 13.45 -9.67
N GLY A 37 0.56 13.31 -8.66
CA GLY A 37 0.15 12.94 -7.31
C GLY A 37 1.24 13.21 -6.28
N GLU A 38 0.80 13.51 -5.06
CA GLU A 38 1.67 13.69 -3.89
C GLU A 38 1.05 12.97 -2.70
N GLY A 39 1.81 12.04 -2.12
CA GLY A 39 1.49 11.34 -0.88
C GLY A 39 2.41 11.77 0.26
N LEU A 40 2.35 11.06 1.38
CA LEU A 40 3.15 11.37 2.57
C LEU A 40 4.67 11.23 2.34
N ALA A 41 5.06 10.31 1.47
CA ALA A 41 6.47 9.99 1.19
C ALA A 41 6.84 10.11 -0.29
N ASN A 42 5.87 10.02 -1.18
CA ASN A 42 6.09 9.88 -2.61
C ASN A 42 5.47 11.03 -3.40
N ARG A 43 6.16 11.44 -4.48
CA ARG A 43 5.63 12.30 -5.54
C ARG A 43 5.69 11.56 -6.86
N VAL A 44 4.66 11.71 -7.67
CA VAL A 44 4.57 11.08 -8.99
C VAL A 44 4.50 12.17 -10.06
N TYR A 45 5.44 12.15 -10.96
CA TYR A 45 5.54 13.10 -12.07
C TYR A 45 5.30 12.40 -13.40
N GLU A 46 4.62 13.08 -14.29
CA GLU A 46 4.55 12.66 -15.69
C GLU A 46 5.95 12.72 -16.33
N LEU A 47 6.25 11.74 -17.18
CA LEU A 47 7.38 11.84 -18.12
C LEU A 47 6.84 12.23 -19.49
N LEU A 48 7.39 13.31 -20.04
CA LEU A 48 6.93 13.85 -21.32
C LEU A 48 7.46 13.01 -22.49
N PRO A 49 6.73 12.97 -23.64
CA PRO A 49 6.99 12.10 -24.76
C PRO A 49 8.47 11.87 -25.07
N PRO A 50 8.80 10.66 -25.62
CA PRO A 50 7.87 9.76 -26.32
C PRO A 50 7.14 8.72 -25.46
N GLN A 51 7.24 8.73 -24.12
CA GLN A 51 6.81 7.60 -23.30
C GLN A 51 5.64 7.92 -22.37
N GLN A 52 4.66 7.01 -22.33
CA GLN A 52 3.56 7.04 -21.36
C GLN A 52 4.01 6.41 -20.03
N GLN A 53 5.00 7.03 -19.42
CA GLN A 53 5.59 6.60 -18.17
C GLN A 53 5.48 7.69 -17.11
N VAL A 54 5.64 7.29 -15.88
CA VAL A 54 5.72 8.19 -14.72
C VAL A 54 7.01 7.95 -13.96
N LEU A 55 7.47 9.00 -13.31
CA LEU A 55 8.55 8.96 -12.34
C LEU A 55 7.95 9.08 -10.94
N ARG A 56 8.11 8.04 -10.11
CA ARG A 56 7.83 8.10 -8.66
C ARG A 56 9.12 8.49 -7.95
N PHE A 57 9.05 9.53 -7.16
CA PHE A 57 10.15 10.02 -6.32
C PHE A 57 9.77 9.93 -4.85
N THR A 58 10.53 9.15 -4.08
CA THR A 58 10.41 9.05 -2.63
C THR A 58 11.27 10.12 -1.99
N TYR A 59 10.66 11.20 -1.51
CA TYR A 59 11.35 12.35 -0.92
C TYR A 59 11.52 12.25 0.60
N LYS A 60 10.84 11.30 1.23
CA LYS A 60 10.90 11.05 2.67
C LYS A 60 10.84 9.54 2.90
N SER A 61 11.83 8.99 3.60
CA SER A 61 11.75 7.58 3.99
C SER A 61 10.62 7.40 4.99
N HIS A 62 9.80 6.39 4.76
CA HIS A 62 8.70 6.04 5.65
C HIS A 62 9.21 4.96 6.63
N GLU A 63 9.62 5.38 7.83
CA GLU A 63 10.18 4.48 8.87
C GLU A 63 9.19 3.41 9.34
N LEU A 64 7.89 3.59 9.01
CA LEU A 64 6.81 2.70 9.41
C LEU A 64 6.37 1.74 8.29
N SER A 65 6.94 1.84 7.08
CA SER A 65 6.68 0.86 6.01
C SER A 65 7.25 -0.51 6.37
N VAL A 66 6.57 -1.57 5.93
CA VAL A 66 7.00 -2.96 6.17
C VAL A 66 8.23 -3.29 5.33
N ASN A 67 8.29 -2.75 4.12
CA ASN A 67 9.37 -2.99 3.19
C ASN A 67 10.20 -1.72 2.96
N PRO A 68 11.53 -1.76 3.15
CA PRO A 68 12.41 -0.72 2.62
C PRO A 68 12.26 -0.60 1.09
N SER A 69 12.54 0.57 0.53
CA SER A 69 12.32 0.90 -0.89
C SER A 69 12.82 -0.16 -1.88
N LEU A 70 14.02 -0.71 -1.68
CA LEU A 70 14.54 -1.76 -2.57
C LEU A 70 13.77 -3.08 -2.45
N GLN A 71 13.33 -3.46 -1.26
CA GLN A 71 12.51 -4.66 -1.06
C GLN A 71 11.12 -4.48 -1.63
N GLU A 72 10.51 -3.31 -1.46
CA GLU A 72 9.25 -2.94 -2.13
C GLU A 72 9.36 -3.11 -3.64
N ILE A 73 10.42 -2.57 -4.26
CA ILE A 73 10.66 -2.65 -5.70
C ILE A 73 10.81 -4.10 -6.18
N GLU A 74 11.48 -4.96 -5.41
CA GLU A 74 11.61 -6.38 -5.75
C GLU A 74 10.25 -7.11 -5.71
N LEU A 75 9.40 -6.82 -4.73
CA LEU A 75 8.04 -7.36 -4.66
C LEU A 75 7.17 -6.81 -5.79
N TRP A 76 7.29 -5.52 -6.08
CA TRP A 76 6.61 -4.89 -7.21
C TRP A 76 6.99 -5.55 -8.55
N LYS A 77 8.29 -5.74 -8.82
CA LYS A 77 8.76 -6.42 -10.04
C LYS A 77 8.23 -7.85 -10.14
N LEU A 78 8.17 -8.57 -9.02
CA LEU A 78 7.53 -9.89 -8.99
C LEU A 78 6.06 -9.82 -9.40
N ALA A 79 5.29 -8.92 -8.82
CA ALA A 79 3.88 -8.73 -9.16
C ALA A 79 3.71 -8.29 -10.63
N ALA A 80 4.61 -7.45 -11.16
CA ALA A 80 4.61 -7.04 -12.55
C ALA A 80 4.85 -8.21 -13.53
N THR A 81 5.71 -9.18 -13.19
CA THR A 81 5.91 -10.38 -14.04
C THR A 81 4.66 -11.25 -14.12
N GLU A 82 3.79 -11.20 -13.11
CA GLU A 82 2.50 -11.92 -13.06
C GLU A 82 1.34 -11.06 -13.61
N GLY A 83 1.64 -9.85 -14.11
CA GLY A 83 0.65 -8.93 -14.66
C GLY A 83 -0.32 -8.37 -13.61
N LEU A 84 0.16 -8.14 -12.38
CA LEU A 84 -0.59 -7.61 -11.23
C LEU A 84 -0.15 -6.19 -10.84
N ALA A 85 0.98 -5.73 -11.36
CA ALA A 85 1.52 -4.39 -11.14
C ALA A 85 2.04 -3.79 -12.46
N PRO A 86 2.18 -2.46 -12.56
CA PRO A 86 2.83 -1.83 -13.72
C PRO A 86 4.31 -2.22 -13.80
N ALA A 87 4.86 -2.24 -15.01
CA ALA A 87 6.25 -2.59 -15.23
C ALA A 87 7.20 -1.56 -14.58
N VAL A 88 8.26 -2.04 -13.94
CA VAL A 88 9.36 -1.20 -13.44
C VAL A 88 10.46 -1.19 -14.49
N TYR A 89 10.63 -0.08 -15.19
CA TYR A 89 11.63 0.10 -16.24
C TYR A 89 13.02 0.42 -15.68
N TYR A 90 13.03 1.19 -14.60
CA TYR A 90 14.26 1.63 -13.94
C TYR A 90 13.99 2.00 -12.49
N HIS A 91 15.01 1.88 -11.66
CA HIS A 91 15.05 2.50 -10.34
C HIS A 91 16.49 2.95 -10.02
N SER A 92 16.63 3.98 -9.20
CA SER A 92 17.91 4.39 -8.63
C SER A 92 18.49 3.33 -7.69
N ASP A 93 19.78 3.39 -7.42
CA ASP A 93 20.46 2.44 -6.53
C ASP A 93 19.87 2.43 -5.11
N GLY A 94 19.37 3.56 -4.64
CA GLY A 94 18.68 3.70 -3.34
C GLY A 94 17.19 3.34 -3.38
N GLY A 95 16.60 3.18 -4.57
CA GLY A 95 15.16 2.93 -4.73
C GLY A 95 14.28 4.16 -4.51
N ASP A 96 14.89 5.35 -4.38
CA ASP A 96 14.18 6.61 -4.17
C ASP A 96 13.52 7.16 -5.45
N VAL A 97 13.99 6.73 -6.63
CA VAL A 97 13.37 7.05 -7.92
C VAL A 97 13.00 5.77 -8.65
N VAL A 98 11.75 5.68 -9.12
CA VAL A 98 11.25 4.55 -9.90
C VAL A 98 10.58 5.07 -11.17
N ILE A 99 10.90 4.47 -12.33
CA ILE A 99 10.23 4.70 -13.61
C ILE A 99 9.31 3.51 -13.90
N THR A 100 8.04 3.82 -14.13
CA THR A 100 6.99 2.80 -14.33
C THR A 100 5.95 3.24 -15.35
N ASP A 101 5.05 2.34 -15.76
CA ASP A 101 3.91 2.68 -16.60
C ASP A 101 3.00 3.71 -15.92
N ARG A 102 2.42 4.60 -16.73
CA ARG A 102 1.35 5.50 -16.31
C ARG A 102 0.03 4.74 -16.29
N LEU A 103 -0.61 4.68 -15.13
CA LEU A 103 -1.96 4.14 -14.99
C LEU A 103 -3.01 5.24 -15.14
N SER A 104 -4.20 4.86 -15.59
CA SER A 104 -5.39 5.70 -15.50
C SER A 104 -6.23 5.28 -14.30
N PHE A 105 -6.74 6.28 -13.56
CA PHE A 105 -7.58 6.07 -12.39
C PHE A 105 -9.02 6.41 -12.76
N SER A 106 -9.88 5.39 -12.74
CA SER A 106 -11.31 5.49 -13.00
C SER A 106 -12.03 4.48 -12.12
N ASP A 107 -13.36 4.49 -12.17
CA ASP A 107 -14.19 3.58 -11.39
C ASP A 107 -13.76 2.13 -11.60
N VAL A 108 -13.64 1.40 -10.50
CA VAL A 108 -13.26 -0.01 -10.46
C VAL A 108 -14.47 -0.80 -9.98
N SER A 109 -14.89 -1.79 -10.77
CA SER A 109 -15.97 -2.66 -10.33
C SER A 109 -15.50 -3.56 -9.18
N LEU A 110 -16.44 -3.93 -8.31
CA LEU A 110 -16.18 -4.85 -7.21
C LEU A 110 -15.57 -6.16 -7.70
N GLU A 111 -16.06 -6.67 -8.84
CA GLU A 111 -15.57 -7.91 -9.46
C GLU A 111 -14.10 -7.80 -9.88
N ALA A 112 -13.75 -6.72 -10.58
CA ALA A 112 -12.38 -6.52 -11.05
C ALA A 112 -11.40 -6.37 -9.88
N HIS A 113 -11.80 -5.63 -8.84
CA HIS A 113 -11.00 -5.43 -7.64
C HIS A 113 -10.84 -6.74 -6.85
N ALA A 114 -11.92 -7.50 -6.66
CA ALA A 114 -11.87 -8.79 -5.98
C ALA A 114 -11.00 -9.81 -6.74
N GLU A 115 -11.08 -9.83 -8.08
CA GLU A 115 -10.23 -10.71 -8.90
C GLU A 115 -8.75 -10.33 -8.78
N LEU A 116 -8.41 -9.04 -8.79
CA LEU A 116 -7.04 -8.58 -8.56
C LEU A 116 -6.53 -9.03 -7.18
N CYS A 117 -7.29 -8.78 -6.11
CA CYS A 117 -6.95 -9.19 -4.74
C CYS A 117 -6.73 -10.71 -4.66
N LYS A 118 -7.64 -11.49 -5.21
CA LYS A 118 -7.54 -12.96 -5.26
C LYS A 118 -6.30 -13.44 -6.00
N ARG A 119 -5.96 -12.85 -7.15
CA ARG A 119 -4.74 -13.17 -7.90
C ARG A 119 -3.48 -12.84 -7.12
N ILE A 120 -3.47 -11.74 -6.35
CA ILE A 120 -2.36 -11.39 -5.46
C ILE A 120 -2.19 -12.48 -4.40
N HIS A 121 -3.27 -12.96 -3.76
CA HIS A 121 -3.22 -14.05 -2.78
C HIS A 121 -2.68 -15.37 -3.34
N HIS A 122 -2.75 -15.58 -4.65
CA HIS A 122 -2.23 -16.77 -5.34
C HIS A 122 -0.75 -16.64 -5.76
N LEU A 123 -0.11 -15.48 -5.53
CA LEU A 123 1.32 -15.36 -5.75
C LEU A 123 2.09 -16.34 -4.87
N ARG A 124 3.20 -16.84 -5.41
CA ARG A 124 4.07 -17.74 -4.64
C ARG A 124 4.53 -17.04 -3.35
N PRO A 125 4.51 -17.76 -2.21
CA PRO A 125 4.96 -17.20 -0.94
C PRO A 125 6.35 -16.60 -1.04
N ARG A 126 6.48 -15.32 -0.71
CA ARG A 126 7.76 -14.58 -0.69
C ARG A 126 7.70 -13.43 0.33
N GLY A 127 8.88 -12.94 0.70
CA GLY A 127 8.99 -11.81 1.62
C GLY A 127 8.90 -12.21 3.09
N SER A 128 8.85 -11.22 3.94
CA SER A 128 8.68 -11.36 5.38
C SER A 128 7.23 -11.72 5.73
N ARG A 129 7.03 -12.24 6.93
CA ARG A 129 5.68 -12.40 7.48
C ARG A 129 5.29 -11.12 8.22
N LEU A 130 4.20 -10.50 7.81
CA LEU A 130 3.57 -9.43 8.56
C LEU A 130 2.79 -10.02 9.72
N ARG A 131 3.13 -9.60 10.94
CA ARG A 131 2.39 -9.92 12.15
C ARG A 131 1.71 -8.66 12.66
N LEU A 132 0.39 -8.68 12.73
CA LEU A 132 -0.40 -7.51 13.17
C LEU A 132 -0.09 -7.14 14.63
N THR A 133 0.28 -8.11 15.46
CA THR A 133 0.76 -7.86 16.82
C THR A 133 2.05 -7.04 16.84
N GLU A 134 2.99 -7.30 15.92
CA GLU A 134 4.26 -6.57 15.79
C GLU A 134 4.03 -5.19 15.17
N VAL A 135 3.20 -5.09 14.12
CA VAL A 135 2.81 -3.81 13.50
C VAL A 135 2.17 -2.88 14.53
N ALA A 136 1.18 -3.38 15.28
CA ALA A 136 0.52 -2.59 16.32
C ALA A 136 1.50 -2.14 17.41
N ALA A 137 2.48 -2.98 17.79
CA ALA A 137 3.52 -2.62 18.76
C ALA A 137 4.44 -1.53 18.23
N THR A 138 4.87 -1.63 16.96
CA THR A 138 5.74 -0.65 16.30
C THR A 138 5.05 0.72 16.19
N TYR A 139 3.81 0.75 15.68
CA TYR A 139 3.07 2.01 15.55
C TYR A 139 2.76 2.64 16.91
N ARG A 140 2.44 1.82 17.92
CA ARG A 140 2.25 2.28 19.29
C ARG A 140 3.54 2.90 19.87
N ALA A 141 4.68 2.25 19.68
CA ALA A 141 5.96 2.78 20.13
C ALA A 141 6.26 4.15 19.49
N ALA A 142 6.12 4.26 18.16
CA ALA A 142 6.29 5.51 17.43
C ALA A 142 5.32 6.62 17.89
N ALA A 143 4.06 6.28 18.16
CA ALA A 143 3.06 7.21 18.68
C ALA A 143 3.39 7.67 20.11
N ASN A 144 3.90 6.79 20.98
CA ASN A 144 4.29 7.12 22.35
C ASN A 144 5.49 8.05 22.44
N GLU A 145 6.44 7.93 21.52
CA GLU A 145 7.57 8.86 21.44
C GLU A 145 7.10 10.30 21.15
N LYS A 146 5.97 10.45 20.47
CA LYS A 146 5.44 11.73 20.03
C LYS A 146 4.38 12.32 20.98
N SER A 147 3.61 11.48 21.69
CA SER A 147 2.59 11.92 22.64
C SER A 147 2.29 10.86 23.72
N SER A 148 2.50 11.22 24.97
CA SER A 148 2.58 10.31 26.13
C SER A 148 1.28 9.68 26.64
N HIS A 149 0.11 9.86 26.04
CA HIS A 149 -1.17 9.45 26.65
C HIS A 149 -2.08 8.52 25.83
N ILE A 150 -1.81 8.25 24.56
CA ILE A 150 -2.82 7.66 23.66
C ILE A 150 -2.68 6.14 23.47
N ALA A 151 -1.49 5.60 23.69
CA ALA A 151 -1.21 4.21 23.35
C ALA A 151 -1.69 3.17 24.36
N SER A 152 -1.90 3.55 25.62
CA SER A 152 -2.36 2.61 26.66
C SER A 152 -3.79 2.07 26.42
N GLU A 153 -4.64 2.85 25.74
CA GLU A 153 -6.00 2.45 25.40
C GLU A 153 -6.02 1.25 24.42
N THR A 154 -4.96 1.07 23.65
CA THR A 154 -4.85 -0.01 22.66
C THR A 154 -4.18 -1.28 23.19
N GLU A 155 -3.84 -1.35 24.48
CA GLU A 155 -3.23 -2.54 25.13
C GLU A 155 -4.24 -3.48 25.77
N ARG A 156 -5.52 -3.39 25.44
CA ARG A 156 -6.58 -4.21 26.02
C ARG A 156 -6.43 -5.70 25.65
N PRO A 157 -6.80 -6.62 26.55
CA PRO A 157 -6.75 -8.05 26.25
C PRO A 157 -7.58 -8.48 25.05
N SER A 158 -8.71 -7.79 24.77
CA SER A 158 -9.56 -8.02 23.58
C SER A 158 -8.82 -7.70 22.29
N ILE A 159 -8.10 -6.59 22.25
CA ILE A 159 -7.29 -6.18 21.09
C ILE A 159 -6.16 -7.19 20.84
N ARG A 160 -5.42 -7.58 21.90
CA ARG A 160 -4.36 -8.58 21.74
C ARG A 160 -4.89 -9.91 21.21
N ARG A 161 -6.06 -10.34 21.68
CA ARG A 161 -6.70 -11.57 21.20
C ARG A 161 -7.06 -11.46 19.72
N ASP A 162 -7.69 -10.36 19.29
CA ASP A 162 -8.10 -10.14 17.91
C ASP A 162 -6.88 -10.12 16.97
N LEU A 163 -5.82 -9.37 17.30
CA LEU A 163 -4.56 -9.36 16.55
C LEU A 163 -3.93 -10.76 16.46
N SER A 164 -3.84 -11.49 17.60
CA SER A 164 -3.26 -12.83 17.63
C SER A 164 -4.09 -13.85 16.84
N GLN A 165 -5.41 -13.69 16.80
CA GLN A 165 -6.29 -14.54 16.02
C GLN A 165 -5.98 -14.44 14.53
N LEU A 166 -5.85 -13.22 13.99
CA LEU A 166 -5.47 -13.01 12.58
C LEU A 166 -4.03 -13.46 12.31
N ASP A 167 -3.10 -13.23 13.24
CA ASP A 167 -1.72 -13.70 13.11
C ASP A 167 -1.60 -15.24 13.10
N SER A 168 -2.61 -15.96 13.61
CA SER A 168 -2.64 -17.44 13.62
C SER A 168 -3.13 -18.07 12.31
N GLU A 169 -3.66 -17.26 11.38
CA GLU A 169 -4.10 -17.77 10.07
C GLU A 169 -2.93 -18.33 9.25
N SER A 170 -3.27 -19.26 8.35
CA SER A 170 -2.33 -19.67 7.30
C SER A 170 -2.05 -18.50 6.37
N PRO A 171 -0.81 -18.00 6.31
CA PRO A 171 -0.52 -16.78 5.58
C PRO A 171 -0.55 -17.01 4.07
N VAL A 172 -1.09 -16.03 3.35
CA VAL A 172 -0.95 -15.90 1.91
C VAL A 172 -0.12 -14.66 1.59
N PHE A 173 0.26 -14.47 0.32
CA PHE A 173 0.88 -13.20 -0.07
C PHE A 173 -0.21 -12.13 -0.14
N CYS A 174 -0.07 -11.07 0.62
CA CYS A 174 -1.03 -9.97 0.78
C CYS A 174 -0.42 -8.67 0.29
N HIS A 175 -1.25 -7.77 -0.21
CA HIS A 175 -0.86 -6.38 -0.49
C HIS A 175 -0.87 -5.54 0.80
N ASN A 176 -1.83 -5.79 1.67
CA ASN A 176 -2.09 -5.13 2.96
C ASN A 176 -2.54 -3.66 2.87
N ASP A 177 -2.58 -3.08 1.66
CA ASP A 177 -3.08 -1.73 1.40
C ASP A 177 -3.69 -1.63 -0.01
N LEU A 178 -4.49 -2.62 -0.43
CA LEU A 178 -5.13 -2.65 -1.75
C LEU A 178 -6.42 -1.82 -1.78
N SER A 179 -6.35 -0.58 -1.33
CA SER A 179 -7.47 0.36 -1.40
C SER A 179 -7.79 0.76 -2.86
N SER A 180 -8.97 1.37 -3.09
CA SER A 180 -9.33 1.88 -4.43
C SER A 180 -8.37 2.96 -4.96
N GLN A 181 -7.56 3.57 -4.11
CA GLN A 181 -6.54 4.55 -4.49
C GLN A 181 -5.25 3.89 -4.99
N ASN A 182 -5.02 2.64 -4.59
CA ASN A 182 -3.83 1.87 -4.93
C ASN A 182 -4.05 0.89 -6.08
N VAL A 183 -5.12 1.09 -6.87
CA VAL A 183 -5.39 0.32 -8.09
C VAL A 183 -5.65 1.25 -9.26
N GLY A 184 -5.20 0.87 -10.44
CA GLY A 184 -5.38 1.67 -11.66
C GLY A 184 -5.32 0.80 -12.92
N TRP A 185 -5.77 1.36 -14.02
CA TRP A 185 -5.91 0.67 -15.30
C TRP A 185 -4.71 0.92 -16.22
N LEU A 186 -4.18 -0.14 -16.81
CA LEU A 186 -3.29 -0.10 -17.96
C LEU A 186 -3.97 -0.80 -19.15
N GLY A 187 -4.59 -0.04 -20.01
CA GLY A 187 -5.50 -0.57 -21.03
C GLY A 187 -6.72 -1.19 -20.37
N ASP A 188 -6.92 -2.50 -20.53
CA ASP A 188 -8.01 -3.29 -19.97
C ASP A 188 -7.62 -4.06 -18.68
N ARG A 189 -6.38 -3.91 -18.22
CA ARG A 189 -5.87 -4.60 -17.03
C ARG A 189 -5.91 -3.69 -15.81
N LEU A 190 -6.55 -4.16 -14.72
CA LEU A 190 -6.47 -3.54 -13.41
C LEU A 190 -5.19 -4.00 -12.71
N LEU A 191 -4.39 -3.06 -12.23
CA LEU A 191 -3.07 -3.29 -11.62
C LEU A 191 -3.00 -2.61 -10.26
N ALA A 192 -2.21 -3.20 -9.34
CA ALA A 192 -1.93 -2.64 -8.02
C ALA A 192 -0.62 -1.84 -8.03
N ILE A 193 -0.60 -0.76 -7.25
CA ILE A 193 0.57 0.08 -6.96
C ILE A 193 0.77 0.17 -5.45
N ASP A 194 1.93 0.67 -5.02
CA ASP A 194 2.28 0.91 -3.62
C ASP A 194 2.41 -0.37 -2.78
N TRP A 195 3.46 -1.12 -3.08
CA TRP A 195 3.77 -2.44 -2.50
C TRP A 195 4.55 -2.38 -1.18
N GLU A 196 4.62 -1.21 -0.53
CA GLU A 196 5.43 -1.00 0.67
C GLU A 196 4.99 -1.84 1.89
N TYR A 197 3.71 -2.25 1.93
CA TYR A 197 3.17 -3.13 2.97
C TYR A 197 3.02 -4.59 2.54
N ALA A 198 3.40 -4.94 1.30
CA ALA A 198 3.23 -6.29 0.78
C ALA A 198 4.05 -7.32 1.56
N ALA A 199 3.39 -8.38 2.03
CA ALA A 199 4.01 -9.40 2.88
C ALA A 199 3.17 -10.68 2.92
N MET A 200 3.72 -11.76 3.48
CA MET A 200 2.92 -12.92 3.88
C MET A 200 2.08 -12.58 5.11
N GLY A 201 0.76 -12.65 5.03
CA GLY A 201 -0.12 -12.20 6.10
C GLY A 201 -1.47 -12.90 6.15
N SER A 202 -2.37 -12.35 6.97
CA SER A 202 -3.74 -12.81 7.12
C SER A 202 -4.56 -12.42 5.89
N PRO A 203 -5.14 -13.38 5.14
CA PRO A 203 -6.01 -13.06 4.01
C PRO A 203 -7.27 -12.29 4.42
N HIS A 204 -7.82 -12.54 5.62
CA HIS A 204 -8.99 -11.81 6.09
C HIS A 204 -8.65 -10.34 6.40
N TYR A 205 -7.47 -10.07 6.97
CA TYR A 205 -7.01 -8.70 7.21
C TYR A 205 -6.84 -7.94 5.89
N ASP A 206 -6.12 -8.53 4.92
CA ASP A 206 -5.87 -7.90 3.61
C ASP A 206 -7.18 -7.57 2.89
N VAL A 207 -8.13 -8.53 2.87
CA VAL A 207 -9.46 -8.33 2.25
C VAL A 207 -10.28 -7.26 2.98
N ALA A 208 -10.20 -7.21 4.32
CA ALA A 208 -10.89 -6.18 5.08
C ALA A 208 -10.31 -4.78 4.84
N SER A 209 -8.98 -4.66 4.72
CA SER A 209 -8.28 -3.44 4.32
C SER A 209 -8.65 -3.02 2.90
N ALA A 210 -8.56 -3.93 1.93
CA ALA A 210 -8.89 -3.65 0.53
C ALA A 210 -10.35 -3.19 0.31
N SER A 211 -11.27 -3.62 1.16
CA SER A 211 -12.69 -3.26 1.09
C SER A 211 -13.07 -2.06 1.95
N GLU A 212 -12.11 -1.40 2.60
CA GLU A 212 -12.39 -0.20 3.39
C GLU A 212 -12.95 0.91 2.49
N GLY A 213 -13.97 1.63 2.97
CA GLY A 213 -14.68 2.62 2.16
C GLY A 213 -15.82 2.07 1.29
N MET A 214 -15.92 0.77 1.06
CA MET A 214 -17.09 0.16 0.40
C MET A 214 -18.30 0.15 1.35
N LYS A 215 -19.52 0.08 0.80
CA LYS A 215 -20.73 -0.13 1.59
C LYS A 215 -20.72 -1.49 2.28
N HIS A 216 -21.42 -1.60 3.40
CA HIS A 216 -21.40 -2.82 4.22
C HIS A 216 -21.70 -4.12 3.45
N ASN A 217 -22.74 -4.10 2.58
CA ASN A 217 -23.09 -5.24 1.74
C ASN A 217 -22.03 -5.55 0.68
N GLU A 218 -21.41 -4.51 0.10
CA GLU A 218 -20.35 -4.65 -0.90
C GLU A 218 -19.07 -5.24 -0.27
N ARG A 219 -18.70 -4.80 0.94
CA ARG A 219 -17.57 -5.38 1.69
C ARG A 219 -17.73 -6.88 1.92
N TYR A 220 -18.95 -7.30 2.31
CA TYR A 220 -19.21 -8.72 2.55
C TYR A 220 -19.14 -9.53 1.25
N GLU A 221 -19.73 -9.00 0.17
CA GLU A 221 -19.68 -9.62 -1.16
C GLU A 221 -18.22 -9.71 -1.67
N PHE A 222 -17.44 -8.64 -1.52
CA PHE A 222 -16.02 -8.63 -1.87
C PHE A 222 -15.25 -9.72 -1.12
N ALA A 223 -15.44 -9.84 0.20
CA ALA A 223 -14.80 -10.85 1.02
C ALA A 223 -15.17 -12.28 0.57
N MET A 224 -16.44 -12.54 0.30
CA MET A 224 -16.89 -13.84 -0.19
C MET A 224 -16.29 -14.20 -1.56
N ARG A 225 -16.12 -13.21 -2.45
CA ARG A 225 -15.51 -13.42 -3.77
C ARG A 225 -14.01 -13.72 -3.69
N VAL A 226 -13.27 -13.02 -2.82
CA VAL A 226 -11.82 -13.21 -2.68
C VAL A 226 -11.49 -14.48 -1.91
N LEU A 227 -12.13 -14.68 -0.76
CA LEU A 227 -11.79 -15.76 0.17
C LEU A 227 -12.47 -17.09 -0.17
N GLU A 228 -13.55 -17.06 -0.91
CA GLU A 228 -14.28 -18.27 -1.36
C GLU A 228 -14.49 -19.30 -0.22
N ASN A 229 -13.98 -20.52 -0.41
CA ASN A 229 -14.09 -21.62 0.56
C ASN A 229 -13.28 -21.40 1.85
N THR A 230 -12.39 -20.41 1.89
CA THR A 230 -11.59 -20.08 3.08
C THR A 230 -12.25 -18.98 3.93
N PHE A 231 -13.37 -18.42 3.50
CA PHE A 231 -14.09 -17.39 4.25
C PHE A 231 -14.57 -17.92 5.61
N ASP A 232 -14.10 -17.28 6.67
CA ASP A 232 -14.57 -17.49 8.04
C ASP A 232 -15.22 -16.22 8.58
N LYS A 233 -16.49 -16.32 8.98
CA LYS A 233 -17.25 -15.16 9.46
C LYS A 233 -16.67 -14.53 10.72
N ASN A 234 -16.05 -15.33 11.62
CA ASN A 234 -15.47 -14.80 12.84
C ASN A 234 -14.16 -14.06 12.53
N LEU A 235 -13.29 -14.64 11.70
CA LEU A 235 -12.08 -13.99 11.22
C LEU A 235 -12.40 -12.71 10.45
N TRP A 236 -13.42 -12.74 9.59
CA TRP A 236 -13.91 -11.55 8.89
C TRP A 236 -14.34 -10.44 9.86
N SER A 237 -15.18 -10.79 10.84
CA SER A 237 -15.62 -9.83 11.86
C SER A 237 -14.45 -9.28 12.68
N THR A 238 -13.46 -10.11 12.99
CA THR A 238 -12.24 -9.70 13.68
C THR A 238 -11.41 -8.75 12.80
N ALA A 239 -11.21 -9.08 11.52
CA ALA A 239 -10.48 -8.24 10.59
C ALA A 239 -11.13 -6.86 10.42
N CYS A 240 -12.46 -6.80 10.30
CA CYS A 240 -13.20 -5.53 10.24
C CYS A 240 -13.02 -4.63 11.46
N ARG A 241 -12.69 -5.19 12.63
CA ARG A 241 -12.36 -4.40 13.83
C ARG A 241 -10.88 -4.03 13.90
N VAL A 242 -10.00 -4.91 13.40
CA VAL A 242 -8.55 -4.72 13.47
C VAL A 242 -8.05 -3.71 12.42
N VAL A 243 -8.64 -3.65 11.23
CA VAL A 243 -8.24 -2.67 10.20
C VAL A 243 -8.30 -1.23 10.73
N PRO A 244 -9.45 -0.71 11.23
CA PRO A 244 -9.48 0.65 11.76
C PRO A 244 -8.57 0.85 12.99
N LEU A 245 -8.29 -0.21 13.77
CA LEU A 245 -7.31 -0.13 14.86
C LEU A 245 -5.89 0.12 14.34
N ILE A 246 -5.46 -0.63 13.33
CA ILE A 246 -4.12 -0.46 12.74
C ILE A 246 -4.02 0.93 12.08
N ASN A 247 -5.05 1.38 11.36
CA ASN A 247 -5.12 2.70 10.75
C ASN A 247 -5.09 3.82 11.82
N TYR A 248 -5.76 3.63 12.94
CA TYR A 248 -5.70 4.57 14.07
C TYR A 248 -4.29 4.68 14.66
N LEU A 249 -3.64 3.55 14.91
CA LEU A 249 -2.28 3.53 15.43
C LEU A 249 -1.27 4.15 14.45
N TRP A 250 -1.45 3.89 13.15
CA TRP A 250 -0.66 4.50 12.10
C TRP A 250 -0.85 6.03 12.04
N ALA A 251 -2.10 6.50 12.09
CA ALA A 251 -2.41 7.93 12.11
C ALA A 251 -1.76 8.63 13.31
N LEU A 252 -1.81 8.02 14.48
CA LEU A 252 -1.10 8.54 15.67
C LEU A 252 0.43 8.57 15.48
N ALA A 253 0.98 7.52 14.90
CA ALA A 253 2.42 7.41 14.66
C ALA A 253 2.94 8.39 13.60
N THR A 254 2.08 8.78 12.65
CA THR A 254 2.39 9.76 11.60
C THR A 254 1.95 11.20 11.91
N GLU A 255 1.34 11.43 13.09
CA GLU A 255 0.80 12.73 13.50
C GLU A 255 -0.35 13.23 12.61
N ASP A 256 -1.06 12.32 11.95
CA ASP A 256 -2.32 12.61 11.26
C ASP A 256 -3.47 12.70 12.27
N HIS A 257 -3.58 13.85 12.91
CA HIS A 257 -4.54 14.09 13.98
C HIS A 257 -6.00 14.02 13.51
N ASP A 258 -6.29 14.40 12.27
CA ASP A 258 -7.64 14.40 11.72
C ASP A 258 -8.14 12.96 11.51
N SER A 259 -7.32 12.12 10.89
CA SER A 259 -7.61 10.68 10.74
C SER A 259 -7.69 9.98 12.10
N ALA A 260 -6.77 10.25 13.02
CA ALA A 260 -6.79 9.68 14.35
C ALA A 260 -8.08 10.04 15.10
N LEU A 261 -8.51 11.31 15.04
CA LEU A 261 -9.74 11.75 15.70
C LEU A 261 -10.98 11.06 15.12
N SER A 262 -11.07 10.92 13.81
CA SER A 262 -12.19 10.26 13.14
C SER A 262 -12.27 8.76 13.48
N LEU A 263 -11.13 8.06 13.58
CA LEU A 263 -11.05 6.63 13.89
C LEU A 263 -11.28 6.33 15.37
N ARG A 264 -11.03 7.27 16.27
CA ARG A 264 -11.14 7.06 17.71
C ARG A 264 -12.52 6.56 18.13
N SER A 265 -13.58 7.18 17.62
CA SER A 265 -14.96 6.78 17.94
C SER A 265 -15.27 5.36 17.49
N VAL A 266 -14.73 4.93 16.35
CA VAL A 266 -14.87 3.57 15.82
C VAL A 266 -14.16 2.56 16.74
N ILE A 267 -12.98 2.91 17.24
CA ILE A 267 -12.22 2.05 18.17
C ILE A 267 -12.93 1.92 19.53
N GLU A 268 -13.50 3.01 20.04
CA GLU A 268 -14.28 2.99 21.28
C GLU A 268 -15.55 2.12 21.15
N GLU A 269 -16.20 2.09 19.99
CA GLU A 269 -17.34 1.22 19.70
C GLU A 269 -16.96 -0.26 19.65
N TYR A 270 -15.87 -0.59 18.95
CA TYR A 270 -15.42 -1.98 18.80
C TYR A 270 -14.74 -2.54 20.05
N TYR A 271 -14.10 -1.69 20.81
CA TYR A 271 -13.35 -2.04 22.01
C TYR A 271 -13.76 -1.13 23.18
N PRO A 272 -14.96 -1.32 23.75
CA PRO A 272 -15.42 -0.50 24.86
C PRO A 272 -14.54 -0.69 26.12
N THR A 273 -14.44 0.37 26.94
CA THR A 273 -13.64 0.41 28.19
C THR A 273 -14.18 -0.55 29.24
#